data_91549eee4d83127357e8bfdff9c5ed82
#
_entry.id   91549eee4d83127357e8bfdff9c5ed82
#
_cell.length_a   1.000
_cell.length_b   1.000
_cell.length_c   1.000
_cell.angle_alpha   90.00
_cell.angle_beta   90.00
_cell.angle_gamma   90.00
#
_symmetry.space_group_name_H-M   'P 1'
#
loop_
_entity.id
_entity.type
_entity.pdbx_description
1 polymer ?
#
loop_
_entity_poly.entity_id
_entity_poly.type
_entity_poly.pdbx_seq_one_letter_code
_entity_poly.pdbx_strand_id
1 'polypeptide(L)'
;MKLCSSVSARQVVRAMLVLGAVWMTGCATKPAVPAADVPHPPSVVASAVASSAAAASAASEPARATPPAEAALAQGVKAYQAGQYGQAESQLKAALKAGLAVPSDTAKAHKHLAFIYCTSKREAQCLAAFKAAKTADPSFALSKAEAGHPMWAKAYKKAMGLK
;
A
#
# COMPACT_ATOMS: atom_id res chain seq x y z
N MET A 1 -8.53 -39.41 35.72
CA MET A 1 -7.13 -39.55 35.29
C MET A 1 -7.10 -39.50 33.76
N LYS A 2 -6.77 -38.33 33.20
CA LYS A 2 -6.56 -38.15 31.77
C LYS A 2 -5.20 -37.53 31.56
N LEU A 3 -4.29 -38.31 30.99
CA LEU A 3 -2.90 -37.94 30.66
C LEU A 3 -2.92 -37.00 29.45
N CYS A 4 -2.55 -35.73 29.63
CA CYS A 4 -2.21 -34.80 28.57
C CYS A 4 -0.83 -35.14 28.03
N SER A 5 -0.78 -35.67 26.81
CA SER A 5 0.46 -35.91 26.09
C SER A 5 0.94 -34.60 25.47
N SER A 6 1.95 -34.01 26.08
CA SER A 6 2.68 -32.85 25.60
C SER A 6 3.58 -33.29 24.45
N VAL A 7 3.20 -33.02 23.20
CA VAL A 7 4.08 -33.20 22.04
C VAL A 7 4.95 -31.95 21.91
N SER A 8 6.24 -32.17 22.22
CA SER A 8 7.28 -31.15 22.21
C SER A 8 7.56 -30.64 20.79
N ALA A 9 7.44 -29.32 20.61
CA ALA A 9 7.65 -28.59 19.35
C ALA A 9 9.10 -28.58 18.81
N ARG A 10 9.98 -29.45 19.33
CA ARG A 10 11.41 -29.49 18.96
C ARG A 10 11.80 -30.54 17.92
N GLN A 11 10.88 -31.39 17.47
CA GLN A 11 11.20 -32.48 16.53
C GLN A 11 10.85 -32.22 15.06
N VAL A 12 10.25 -31.11 14.70
CA VAL A 12 9.89 -30.82 13.30
C VAL A 12 10.99 -30.09 12.50
N VAL A 13 12.05 -29.63 13.17
CA VAL A 13 13.10 -28.80 12.51
C VAL A 13 14.25 -29.63 11.90
N ARG A 14 14.28 -30.96 12.06
CA ARG A 14 15.43 -31.77 11.60
C ARG A 14 15.24 -32.60 10.33
N ALA A 15 14.14 -32.47 9.60
CA ALA A 15 13.84 -33.34 8.46
C ALA A 15 13.77 -32.65 7.09
N MET A 16 14.30 -31.43 6.90
CA MET A 16 14.35 -30.77 5.57
C MET A 16 15.70 -30.12 5.26
N LEU A 17 16.74 -30.91 5.39
CA LEU A 17 18.08 -30.50 4.97
C LEU A 17 18.74 -31.65 4.22
N VAL A 18 18.21 -32.07 3.08
CA VAL A 18 18.97 -32.76 2.00
C VAL A 18 18.07 -32.81 0.76
N LEU A 19 18.60 -32.48 -0.38
CA LEU A 19 18.11 -32.51 -1.78
C LEU A 19 17.69 -31.11 -2.30
N GLY A 20 18.58 -30.49 -3.00
CA GLY A 20 18.85 -30.54 -4.37
C GLY A 20 19.66 -29.36 -4.88
N ALA A 21 20.94 -29.53 -4.99
CA ALA A 21 21.75 -28.79 -5.94
C ALA A 21 21.46 -29.30 -7.35
N VAL A 22 21.78 -28.48 -8.33
CA VAL A 22 21.77 -28.67 -9.78
C VAL A 22 20.50 -28.14 -10.47
N TRP A 23 20.68 -26.96 -11.09
CA TRP A 23 20.57 -26.74 -12.54
C TRP A 23 21.01 -25.32 -12.86
N MET A 24 22.29 -25.19 -13.17
CA MET A 24 22.83 -24.10 -13.97
C MET A 24 22.53 -24.36 -15.45
N THR A 25 22.49 -23.28 -16.20
CA THR A 25 22.59 -23.11 -17.65
C THR A 25 21.28 -22.72 -18.37
N GLY A 26 21.28 -21.46 -18.79
CA GLY A 26 20.25 -20.91 -19.69
C GLY A 26 20.70 -19.56 -20.22
N CYS A 27 21.44 -19.60 -21.34
CA CYS A 27 22.03 -18.54 -22.13
C CYS A 27 21.26 -17.22 -22.24
N ALA A 28 22.03 -16.15 -22.11
CA ALA A 28 21.76 -14.81 -22.62
C ALA A 28 21.46 -14.84 -24.14
N THR A 29 20.35 -14.26 -24.53
CA THR A 29 20.18 -13.80 -25.92
C THR A 29 19.55 -12.39 -25.85
N LYS A 30 20.41 -11.40 -26.03
CA LYS A 30 20.08 -10.01 -26.21
C LYS A 30 19.75 -9.81 -27.69
N PRO A 31 18.54 -9.42 -28.10
CA PRO A 31 18.32 -8.94 -29.44
C PRO A 31 18.89 -7.52 -29.58
N ALA A 32 19.85 -7.36 -30.45
CA ALA A 32 20.34 -6.08 -30.92
C ALA A 32 19.25 -5.41 -31.76
N VAL A 33 18.87 -4.20 -31.40
CA VAL A 33 18.04 -3.31 -32.20
C VAL A 33 18.98 -2.52 -33.10
N PRO A 34 18.82 -2.53 -34.43
CA PRO A 34 19.64 -1.70 -35.32
C PRO A 34 19.24 -0.23 -35.20
N ALA A 35 20.24 0.62 -35.05
CA ALA A 35 20.13 2.06 -35.10
C ALA A 35 19.61 2.49 -36.48
N ALA A 36 18.45 3.11 -36.53
CA ALA A 36 17.99 3.86 -37.66
C ALA A 36 18.46 5.31 -37.50
N ASP A 37 19.29 5.69 -38.42
CA ASP A 37 19.79 7.04 -38.72
C ASP A 37 18.62 8.00 -38.92
N VAL A 38 18.53 9.07 -38.13
CA VAL A 38 17.59 10.17 -38.34
C VAL A 38 18.40 11.44 -38.58
N PRO A 39 18.33 12.03 -39.77
CA PRO A 39 19.10 13.22 -40.09
C PRO A 39 18.59 14.45 -39.33
N HIS A 40 19.52 15.21 -38.78
CA HIS A 40 19.31 16.53 -38.22
C HIS A 40 19.04 17.56 -39.30
N PRO A 41 18.03 18.41 -39.16
CA PRO A 41 17.99 19.69 -39.89
C PRO A 41 18.64 20.81 -39.08
N PRO A 42 19.11 21.87 -39.74
CA PRO A 42 20.11 22.78 -39.22
C PRO A 42 19.54 23.89 -38.32
N SER A 43 20.45 24.38 -37.47
CA SER A 43 20.34 25.61 -36.69
C SER A 43 19.85 26.79 -37.47
N VAL A 44 18.88 27.51 -36.93
CA VAL A 44 18.66 28.91 -37.29
C VAL A 44 18.73 29.76 -36.01
N VAL A 45 19.59 30.74 -36.16
CA VAL A 45 20.03 31.71 -35.16
C VAL A 45 18.96 32.71 -34.73
N ALA A 46 19.10 33.13 -33.50
CA ALA A 46 18.90 34.47 -32.93
C ALA A 46 17.55 35.16 -33.13
N SER A 47 16.91 35.46 -32.00
CA SER A 47 16.59 36.83 -31.66
C SER A 47 16.31 36.93 -30.13
N ALA A 48 17.13 37.68 -29.49
CA ALA A 48 16.97 38.16 -28.16
C ALA A 48 15.77 39.12 -28.09
N VAL A 49 14.87 38.84 -27.18
CA VAL A 49 14.04 39.88 -26.54
C VAL A 49 14.02 39.64 -25.05
N ALA A 50 14.72 40.52 -24.37
CA ALA A 50 14.59 40.69 -22.95
C ALA A 50 13.18 41.18 -22.63
N SER A 51 12.52 40.55 -21.71
CA SER A 51 11.40 41.14 -20.97
C SER A 51 11.29 40.50 -19.62
N SER A 52 11.71 41.26 -18.68
CA SER A 52 11.18 41.50 -17.34
C SER A 52 10.78 40.32 -16.49
N ALA A 53 11.63 40.11 -15.49
CA ALA A 53 11.35 39.65 -14.15
C ALA A 53 9.90 39.88 -13.69
N ALA A 54 9.19 38.78 -13.47
CA ALA A 54 8.25 38.68 -12.40
C ALA A 54 8.72 37.49 -11.56
N ALA A 55 9.61 37.80 -10.62
CA ALA A 55 9.89 36.88 -9.52
C ALA A 55 8.60 36.73 -8.71
N ALA A 56 7.78 35.76 -9.10
CA ALA A 56 6.84 35.15 -8.18
C ALA A 56 7.70 34.39 -7.17
N SER A 57 8.05 35.05 -6.09
CA SER A 57 8.46 34.39 -4.86
C SER A 57 7.32 33.48 -4.43
N ALA A 58 7.34 32.24 -4.92
CA ALA A 58 6.71 31.15 -4.23
C ALA A 58 7.42 31.09 -2.88
N ALA A 59 6.85 31.77 -1.89
CA ALA A 59 7.17 31.55 -0.51
C ALA A 59 7.01 30.06 -0.29
N SER A 60 8.13 29.35 -0.23
CA SER A 60 8.20 28.00 0.31
C SER A 60 7.76 28.15 1.75
N GLU A 61 6.45 27.92 1.98
CA GLU A 61 5.95 27.69 3.32
C GLU A 61 6.84 26.58 3.91
N PRO A 62 7.46 26.82 5.09
CA PRO A 62 8.27 25.79 5.71
C PRO A 62 7.37 24.57 5.82
N ALA A 63 7.74 23.48 5.12
CA ALA A 63 7.02 22.24 5.12
C ALA A 63 6.76 21.87 6.58
N ARG A 64 5.53 22.16 7.06
CA ARG A 64 5.11 21.78 8.41
C ARG A 64 5.35 20.29 8.52
N ALA A 65 6.33 19.89 9.32
CA ALA A 65 6.73 18.49 9.48
C ALA A 65 5.47 17.67 9.74
N THR A 66 5.10 16.82 8.78
CA THR A 66 3.92 15.97 8.90
C THR A 66 4.12 15.09 10.13
N PRO A 67 3.17 15.08 11.08
CA PRO A 67 3.28 14.20 12.24
C PRO A 67 3.57 12.76 11.82
N PRO A 68 4.35 12.00 12.59
CA PRO A 68 4.80 10.66 12.19
C PRO A 68 3.65 9.68 11.88
N ALA A 69 2.48 9.88 12.51
CA ALA A 69 1.29 9.08 12.25
C ALA A 69 0.73 9.32 10.85
N GLU A 70 0.61 10.57 10.44
CA GLU A 70 0.11 10.97 9.12
C GLU A 70 1.11 10.61 8.02
N ALA A 71 2.40 10.72 8.29
CA ALA A 71 3.44 10.26 7.36
C ALA A 71 3.35 8.75 7.13
N ALA A 72 3.17 7.96 8.19
CA ALA A 72 2.97 6.51 8.09
C ALA A 72 1.67 6.16 7.35
N LEU A 73 0.57 6.90 7.59
CA LEU A 73 -0.68 6.74 6.85
C LEU A 73 -0.47 6.97 5.35
N ALA A 74 0.19 8.07 4.98
CA ALA A 74 0.45 8.40 3.58
C ALA A 74 1.31 7.32 2.90
N GLN A 75 2.35 6.84 3.58
CA GLN A 75 3.20 5.74 3.09
C GLN A 75 2.40 4.44 2.93
N GLY A 76 1.54 4.13 3.89
CA GLY A 76 0.69 2.94 3.84
C GLY A 76 -0.29 2.97 2.66
N VAL A 77 -0.94 4.10 2.42
CA VAL A 77 -1.84 4.29 1.27
C VAL A 77 -1.07 4.20 -0.05
N LYS A 78 0.11 4.83 -0.14
CA LYS A 78 0.98 4.73 -1.33
C LYS A 78 1.42 3.28 -1.61
N ALA A 79 1.85 2.56 -0.58
CA ALA A 79 2.21 1.16 -0.69
C ALA A 79 1.02 0.29 -1.14
N TYR A 80 -0.18 0.55 -0.62
CA TYR A 80 -1.41 -0.11 -1.07
C TYR A 80 -1.69 0.10 -2.55
N GLN A 81 -1.58 1.34 -3.03
CA GLN A 81 -1.75 1.69 -4.44
C GLN A 81 -0.69 1.04 -5.34
N ALA A 82 0.52 0.84 -4.83
CA ALA A 82 1.59 0.12 -5.51
C ALA A 82 1.46 -1.41 -5.45
N GLY A 83 0.39 -1.95 -4.85
CA GLY A 83 0.20 -3.40 -4.68
C GLY A 83 1.08 -4.04 -3.60
N GLN A 84 1.82 -3.25 -2.85
CA GLN A 84 2.74 -3.69 -1.79
C GLN A 84 1.97 -3.91 -0.48
N TYR A 85 1.04 -4.87 -0.47
CA TYR A 85 0.07 -5.05 0.61
C TYR A 85 0.69 -5.33 1.98
N GLY A 86 1.80 -6.07 2.05
CA GLY A 86 2.51 -6.32 3.30
C GLY A 86 3.11 -5.05 3.90
N GLN A 87 3.75 -4.22 3.07
CA GLN A 87 4.28 -2.93 3.49
C GLN A 87 3.15 -1.97 3.86
N ALA A 88 2.08 -1.93 3.07
CA ALA A 88 0.89 -1.13 3.36
C ALA A 88 0.30 -1.49 4.72
N GLU A 89 0.11 -2.78 5.02
CA GLU A 89 -0.40 -3.25 6.30
C GLU A 89 0.48 -2.79 7.47
N SER A 90 1.81 -2.91 7.33
CA SER A 90 2.77 -2.49 8.35
C SER A 90 2.67 -0.99 8.63
N GLN A 91 2.69 -0.16 7.59
CA GLN A 91 2.64 1.30 7.71
C GLN A 91 1.30 1.79 8.27
N LEU A 92 0.18 1.22 7.81
CA LEU A 92 -1.15 1.57 8.31
C LEU A 92 -1.31 1.22 9.79
N LYS A 93 -0.78 0.07 10.23
CA LYS A 93 -0.74 -0.30 11.66
C LYS A 93 0.15 0.64 12.47
N ALA A 94 1.30 1.04 11.91
CA ALA A 94 2.19 2.01 12.56
C ALA A 94 1.49 3.36 12.74
N ALA A 95 0.77 3.85 11.72
CA ALA A 95 -0.01 5.08 11.77
C ALA A 95 -1.08 5.02 12.90
N LEU A 96 -1.83 3.94 12.97
CA LEU A 96 -2.84 3.74 14.01
C LEU A 96 -2.22 3.66 15.42
N LYS A 97 -1.07 3.00 15.54
CA LYS A 97 -0.33 2.90 16.82
C LYS A 97 0.24 4.25 17.27
N ALA A 98 0.70 5.06 16.33
CA ALA A 98 1.22 6.40 16.61
C ALA A 98 0.12 7.40 17.00
N GLY A 99 -1.14 7.10 16.67
CA GLY A 99 -2.30 7.93 16.99
C GLY A 99 -2.53 9.02 15.94
N LEU A 100 -3.48 8.79 15.05
CA LEU A 100 -3.93 9.78 14.07
C LEU A 100 -4.84 10.79 14.75
N ALA A 101 -4.56 12.07 14.56
CA ALA A 101 -5.30 13.15 15.19
C ALA A 101 -6.73 13.32 14.62
N VAL A 102 -6.90 12.97 13.34
CA VAL A 102 -8.15 13.18 12.61
C VAL A 102 -8.96 11.86 12.53
N PRO A 103 -10.22 11.83 12.99
CA PRO A 103 -11.06 10.63 12.93
C PRO A 103 -11.19 10.03 11.53
N SER A 104 -11.34 10.86 10.50
CA SER A 104 -11.43 10.39 9.12
C SER A 104 -10.13 9.74 8.61
N ASP A 105 -8.96 10.16 9.10
CA ASP A 105 -7.69 9.51 8.76
C ASP A 105 -7.53 8.17 9.46
N THR A 106 -7.99 8.07 10.71
CA THR A 106 -8.10 6.78 11.41
C THR A 106 -9.02 5.83 10.65
N ALA A 107 -10.19 6.31 10.21
CA ALA A 107 -11.12 5.52 9.40
C ALA A 107 -10.50 5.13 8.05
N LYS A 108 -9.74 6.02 7.41
CA LYS A 108 -9.00 5.75 6.17
C LYS A 108 -7.96 4.64 6.36
N ALA A 109 -7.20 4.66 7.45
CA ALA A 109 -6.24 3.60 7.78
C ALA A 109 -6.94 2.25 7.93
N HIS A 110 -8.02 2.20 8.70
CA HIS A 110 -8.82 0.99 8.88
C HIS A 110 -9.48 0.51 7.58
N LYS A 111 -9.94 1.42 6.70
CA LYS A 111 -10.47 1.09 5.37
C LYS A 111 -9.47 0.30 4.54
N HIS A 112 -8.25 0.80 4.40
CA HIS A 112 -7.23 0.13 3.60
C HIS A 112 -6.79 -1.19 4.23
N LEU A 113 -6.71 -1.28 5.57
CA LEU A 113 -6.50 -2.55 6.26
C LEU A 113 -7.61 -3.56 5.97
N ALA A 114 -8.88 -3.12 5.97
CA ALA A 114 -10.01 -3.98 5.63
C ALA A 114 -9.86 -4.53 4.20
N PHE A 115 -9.51 -3.71 3.23
CA PHE A 115 -9.29 -4.16 1.86
C PHE A 115 -8.16 -5.20 1.77
N ILE A 116 -7.03 -4.97 2.44
CA ILE A 116 -5.91 -5.91 2.51
C ILE A 116 -6.35 -7.23 3.13
N TYR A 117 -7.09 -7.20 4.23
CA TYR A 117 -7.55 -8.40 4.92
C TYR A 117 -8.56 -9.20 4.10
N CYS A 118 -9.51 -8.54 3.45
CA CYS A 118 -10.48 -9.20 2.58
C CYS A 118 -9.80 -9.88 1.38
N THR A 119 -8.90 -9.19 0.71
CA THR A 119 -8.16 -9.74 -0.44
C THR A 119 -7.23 -10.89 -0.04
N SER A 120 -6.73 -10.88 1.20
CA SER A 120 -5.91 -11.95 1.78
C SER A 120 -6.74 -13.07 2.44
N LYS A 121 -8.07 -13.10 2.23
CA LYS A 121 -8.98 -14.10 2.82
C LYS A 121 -9.03 -14.11 4.36
N ARG A 122 -8.65 -13.00 4.99
CA ARG A 122 -8.70 -12.80 6.45
C ARG A 122 -10.03 -12.15 6.85
N GLU A 123 -11.13 -12.85 6.64
CA GLU A 123 -12.50 -12.30 6.73
C GLU A 123 -12.83 -11.70 8.11
N ALA A 124 -12.41 -12.35 9.19
CA ALA A 124 -12.64 -11.84 10.54
C ALA A 124 -11.97 -10.49 10.76
N GLN A 125 -10.72 -10.35 10.31
CA GLN A 125 -9.96 -9.10 10.40
C GLN A 125 -10.53 -8.03 9.48
N CYS A 126 -10.96 -8.40 8.27
CA CYS A 126 -11.64 -7.51 7.34
C CYS A 126 -12.90 -6.89 7.96
N LEU A 127 -13.77 -7.74 8.54
CA LEU A 127 -15.00 -7.30 9.21
C LEU A 127 -14.68 -6.39 10.40
N ALA A 128 -13.69 -6.76 11.22
CA ALA A 128 -13.26 -5.98 12.37
C ALA A 128 -12.72 -4.60 11.95
N ALA A 129 -11.92 -4.55 10.88
CA ALA A 129 -11.35 -3.31 10.37
C ALA A 129 -12.44 -2.36 9.83
N PHE A 130 -13.45 -2.86 9.11
CA PHE A 130 -14.58 -2.01 8.70
C PHE A 130 -15.37 -1.47 9.89
N LYS A 131 -15.62 -2.30 10.91
CA LYS A 131 -16.26 -1.84 12.14
C LYS A 131 -15.43 -0.77 12.84
N ALA A 132 -14.12 -0.96 12.93
CA ALA A 132 -13.21 0.01 13.53
C ALA A 132 -13.20 1.34 12.75
N ALA A 133 -13.25 1.31 11.41
CA ALA A 133 -13.40 2.51 10.59
C ALA A 133 -14.68 3.28 10.95
N LYS A 134 -15.81 2.58 11.08
CA LYS A 134 -17.10 3.18 11.45
C LYS A 134 -17.11 3.72 12.88
N THR A 135 -16.41 3.05 13.80
CA THR A 135 -16.26 3.51 15.18
C THR A 135 -15.39 4.76 15.27
N ALA A 136 -14.30 4.80 14.48
CA ALA A 136 -13.39 5.95 14.44
C ALA A 136 -14.06 7.19 13.84
N ASP A 137 -14.83 6.99 12.78
CA ASP A 137 -15.59 8.04 12.10
C ASP A 137 -17.03 7.57 11.85
N PRO A 138 -18.01 8.06 12.61
CA PRO A 138 -19.42 7.72 12.41
C PRO A 138 -19.98 8.09 11.04
N SER A 139 -19.34 9.01 10.31
CA SER A 139 -19.73 9.38 8.94
C SER A 139 -19.12 8.45 7.89
N PHE A 140 -18.23 7.54 8.29
CA PHE A 140 -17.52 6.64 7.38
C PHE A 140 -18.47 5.84 6.49
N ALA A 141 -18.26 5.96 5.19
CA ALA A 141 -18.90 5.16 4.16
C ALA A 141 -17.93 4.93 2.99
N LEU A 142 -18.05 3.77 2.36
CA LEU A 142 -17.36 3.53 1.09
C LEU A 142 -18.07 4.24 -0.05
N SER A 143 -17.29 4.66 -1.06
CA SER A 143 -17.87 5.13 -2.32
C SER A 143 -18.70 4.02 -2.98
N LYS A 144 -19.61 4.39 -3.88
CA LYS A 144 -20.44 3.41 -4.62
C LYS A 144 -19.59 2.34 -5.32
N ALA A 145 -18.46 2.75 -5.91
CA ALA A 145 -17.54 1.85 -6.59
C ALA A 145 -16.86 0.88 -5.62
N GLU A 146 -16.39 1.40 -4.47
CA GLU A 146 -15.76 0.55 -3.45
C GLU A 146 -16.77 -0.39 -2.79
N ALA A 147 -17.97 0.10 -2.44
CA ALA A 147 -18.99 -0.68 -1.75
C ALA A 147 -19.51 -1.87 -2.58
N GLY A 148 -19.48 -1.77 -3.91
CA GLY A 148 -19.89 -2.83 -4.84
C GLY A 148 -18.81 -3.86 -5.15
N HIS A 149 -17.59 -3.70 -4.66
CA HIS A 149 -16.47 -4.58 -5.03
C HIS A 149 -16.63 -5.99 -4.46
N PRO A 150 -16.54 -7.07 -5.29
CA PRO A 150 -16.90 -8.43 -4.90
C PRO A 150 -16.08 -8.98 -3.73
N MET A 151 -14.82 -8.56 -3.58
CA MET A 151 -13.92 -9.09 -2.55
C MET A 151 -14.33 -8.69 -1.13
N TRP A 152 -14.98 -7.54 -0.95
CA TRP A 152 -15.31 -7.04 0.40
C TRP A 152 -16.73 -6.52 0.57
N ALA A 153 -17.54 -6.43 -0.50
CA ALA A 153 -18.92 -5.90 -0.40
C ALA A 153 -19.75 -6.60 0.68
N LYS A 154 -19.65 -7.94 0.76
CA LYS A 154 -20.36 -8.73 1.78
C LYS A 154 -19.89 -8.40 3.20
N ALA A 155 -18.59 -8.33 3.41
CA ALA A 155 -18.00 -7.99 4.71
C ALA A 155 -18.33 -6.55 5.11
N TYR A 156 -18.26 -5.62 4.16
CA TYR A 156 -18.63 -4.23 4.38
C TYR A 156 -20.11 -4.09 4.80
N LYS A 157 -21.03 -4.65 4.01
CA LYS A 157 -22.47 -4.63 4.37
C LYS A 157 -22.71 -5.18 5.77
N LYS A 158 -22.13 -6.33 6.09
CA LYS A 158 -22.23 -6.97 7.41
C LYS A 158 -21.66 -6.07 8.52
N ALA A 159 -20.54 -5.40 8.27
CA ALA A 159 -19.91 -4.50 9.24
C ALA A 159 -20.76 -3.26 9.50
N MET A 160 -21.42 -2.73 8.47
CA MET A 160 -22.28 -1.54 8.52
C MET A 160 -23.73 -1.83 8.94
N GLY A 161 -24.12 -3.10 9.10
CA GLY A 161 -25.52 -3.48 9.37
C GLY A 161 -26.46 -3.24 8.17
N LEU A 162 -25.93 -3.18 6.94
CA LEU A 162 -26.69 -2.98 5.72
C LEU A 162 -27.25 -4.32 5.20
N LYS A 163 -28.49 -4.31 4.75
CA LYS A 163 -29.15 -5.46 4.10
C LYS A 163 -28.80 -5.58 2.63
#